data_f3f70293fc68b85168d7ee2ccdb194bc
#
_entry.id   f3f70293fc68b85168d7ee2ccdb194bc
#
_cell.length_a   1.000
_cell.length_b   1.000
_cell.length_c   1.000
_cell.angle_alpha   90.00
_cell.angle_beta   90.00
_cell.angle_gamma   90.00
#
_symmetry.space_group_name_H-M   'P 1'
#
loop_
_entity.id
_entity.type
_entity.pdbx_description
1 polymer ?
#
loop_
_entity_poly.entity_id
_entity_poly.type
_entity_poly.pdbx_seq_one_letter_code
_entity_poly.pdbx_strand_id
1 'polypeptide(L)'
;MLYPLLKKYQTKATIFVIGNAMGSQHKMTQEQVYELAASGLVSIQSHTYTHGNLSAMDEPALRQEMELSNAALAAATGQIPYVLCYPEGKYSHLTMDVAKDYYTFALRMDGWTYQTGMDPYTVPRSLVSRRITLPAYLWFHAPSGTAS
;
A
#
# COMPACT_ATOMS: atom_id res chain seq x y z
N MET A 1 -5.08 -14.61 11.93
CA MET A 1 -4.92 -13.18 12.20
C MET A 1 -3.45 -12.79 12.06
N LEU A 2 -3.12 -11.70 11.37
CA LEU A 2 -1.74 -11.25 11.14
C LEU A 2 -1.11 -10.62 12.38
N TYR A 3 -1.82 -9.73 13.08
CA TYR A 3 -1.29 -8.89 14.15
C TYR A 3 -0.64 -9.68 15.33
N PRO A 4 -1.20 -10.78 15.84
CA PRO A 4 -0.53 -11.61 16.83
C PRO A 4 0.82 -12.18 16.36
N LEU A 5 0.95 -12.48 15.08
CA LEU A 5 2.21 -12.96 14.50
C LEU A 5 3.25 -11.83 14.43
N LEU A 6 2.86 -10.62 14.05
CA LEU A 6 3.74 -9.45 14.06
C LEU A 6 4.29 -9.19 15.45
N LYS A 7 3.43 -9.25 16.49
CA LYS A 7 3.87 -9.13 17.89
C LYS A 7 4.82 -10.25 18.29
N LYS A 8 4.47 -11.51 17.99
CA LYS A 8 5.28 -12.67 18.36
C LYS A 8 6.69 -12.62 17.78
N TYR A 9 6.80 -12.21 16.52
CA TYR A 9 8.08 -12.20 15.80
C TYR A 9 8.74 -10.83 15.74
N GLN A 10 8.15 -9.80 16.36
CA GLN A 10 8.62 -8.41 16.33
C GLN A 10 8.88 -7.90 14.91
N THR A 11 8.03 -8.33 13.97
CA THR A 11 8.14 -8.02 12.55
C THR A 11 7.23 -6.84 12.19
N LYS A 12 7.75 -5.91 11.41
CA LYS A 12 6.98 -4.76 10.91
C LYS A 12 6.21 -5.10 9.64
N ALA A 13 5.08 -4.44 9.45
CA ALA A 13 4.27 -4.56 8.25
C ALA A 13 3.73 -3.19 7.82
N THR A 14 3.41 -3.05 6.53
CA THR A 14 2.63 -1.93 6.01
C THR A 14 1.27 -2.45 5.55
N ILE A 15 0.20 -1.78 5.97
CA ILE A 15 -1.17 -2.08 5.53
C ILE A 15 -1.69 -0.89 4.74
N PHE A 16 -2.15 -1.14 3.51
CA PHE A 16 -2.77 -0.16 2.65
C PHE A 16 -4.28 -0.18 2.87
N VAL A 17 -4.85 0.93 3.33
CA VAL A 17 -6.24 1.03 3.75
C VAL A 17 -7.02 1.88 2.76
N ILE A 18 -8.20 1.38 2.36
CA ILE A 18 -9.17 2.12 1.55
C ILE A 18 -9.95 3.04 2.49
N GLY A 19 -9.88 4.35 2.28
CA GLY A 19 -10.38 5.34 3.21
C GLY A 19 -11.86 5.17 3.58
N ASN A 20 -12.75 5.01 2.59
CA ASN A 20 -14.19 4.87 2.83
C ASN A 20 -14.63 3.45 3.25
N ALA A 21 -13.72 2.48 3.22
CA ALA A 21 -14.05 1.11 3.57
C ALA A 21 -13.88 0.80 5.07
N MET A 22 -13.27 1.69 5.84
CA MET A 22 -13.13 1.51 7.28
C MET A 22 -14.49 1.38 7.97
N GLY A 23 -14.66 0.34 8.80
CA GLY A 23 -15.92 0.03 9.49
C GLY A 23 -16.98 -0.66 8.64
N SER A 24 -16.78 -0.85 7.35
CA SER A 24 -17.70 -1.63 6.52
C SER A 24 -17.54 -3.14 6.77
N GLN A 25 -18.52 -3.94 6.29
CA GLN A 25 -18.53 -5.38 6.51
C GLN A 25 -17.23 -6.05 6.08
N HIS A 26 -16.66 -6.88 6.95
CA HIS A 26 -15.38 -7.59 6.78
C HIS A 26 -14.13 -6.68 6.62
N LYS A 27 -14.23 -5.41 6.96
CA LYS A 27 -13.10 -4.48 7.00
C LYS A 27 -12.77 -4.10 8.45
N MET A 28 -11.58 -3.55 8.66
CA MET A 28 -11.18 -3.05 9.96
C MET A 28 -12.00 -1.82 10.35
N THR A 29 -12.32 -1.70 11.63
CA THR A 29 -12.89 -0.45 12.19
C THR A 29 -11.81 0.61 12.32
N GLN A 30 -12.19 1.86 12.55
CA GLN A 30 -11.25 2.95 12.81
C GLN A 30 -10.41 2.68 14.06
N GLU A 31 -11.01 2.13 15.12
CA GLU A 31 -10.32 1.76 16.36
C GLU A 31 -9.26 0.67 16.11
N GLN A 32 -9.58 -0.33 15.28
CA GLN A 32 -8.61 -1.36 14.91
C GLN A 32 -7.45 -0.80 14.06
N VAL A 33 -7.73 0.14 13.16
CA VAL A 33 -6.70 0.83 12.38
C VAL A 33 -5.81 1.66 13.31
N TYR A 34 -6.41 2.39 14.27
CA TYR A 34 -5.69 3.14 15.29
C TYR A 34 -4.79 2.23 16.15
N GLU A 35 -5.33 1.12 16.66
CA GLU A 35 -4.57 0.15 17.48
C GLU A 35 -3.34 -0.38 16.73
N LEU A 36 -3.51 -0.72 15.45
CA LEU A 36 -2.42 -1.18 14.61
C LEU A 36 -1.35 -0.11 14.41
N ALA A 37 -1.75 1.13 14.09
CA ALA A 37 -0.82 2.25 13.92
C ALA A 37 -0.07 2.57 15.22
N ALA A 38 -0.77 2.60 16.36
CA ALA A 38 -0.21 2.89 17.67
C ALA A 38 0.76 1.80 18.18
N SER A 39 0.71 0.60 17.62
CA SER A 39 1.57 -0.51 18.02
C SER A 39 3.05 -0.32 17.70
N GLY A 40 3.39 0.59 16.79
CA GLY A 40 4.75 0.76 16.24
C GLY A 40 5.22 -0.37 15.32
N LEU A 41 4.38 -1.42 15.13
CA LEU A 41 4.69 -2.54 14.24
C LEU A 41 4.03 -2.41 12.87
N VAL A 42 2.97 -1.59 12.76
CA VAL A 42 2.19 -1.48 11.51
C VAL A 42 2.18 -0.04 11.03
N SER A 43 2.67 0.18 9.80
CA SER A 43 2.51 1.43 9.09
C SER A 43 1.19 1.39 8.31
N ILE A 44 0.30 2.36 8.53
CA ILE A 44 -0.96 2.51 7.80
C ILE A 44 -0.74 3.48 6.66
N GLN A 45 -1.01 3.04 5.43
CA GLN A 45 -0.75 3.80 4.21
C GLN A 45 -1.97 3.80 3.28
N SER A 46 -1.96 4.69 2.26
CA SER A 46 -3.11 4.93 1.40
C SER A 46 -3.31 3.84 0.34
N HIS A 47 -4.56 3.37 0.21
CA HIS A 47 -5.05 2.60 -0.94
C HIS A 47 -6.22 3.30 -1.62
N THR A 48 -6.12 4.63 -1.72
CA THR A 48 -7.13 5.57 -2.19
C THR A 48 -8.37 5.64 -1.29
N TYR A 49 -9.31 6.51 -1.60
CA TYR A 49 -10.54 6.66 -0.83
C TYR A 49 -11.59 5.61 -1.19
N THR A 50 -11.86 5.43 -2.51
CA THR A 50 -12.92 4.54 -2.98
C THR A 50 -12.43 3.22 -3.57
N HIS A 51 -11.12 3.03 -3.77
CA HIS A 51 -10.53 1.93 -4.54
C HIS A 51 -10.89 1.97 -6.03
N GLY A 52 -11.10 3.17 -6.58
CA GLY A 52 -11.45 3.37 -7.98
C GLY A 52 -10.28 3.11 -8.95
N ASN A 53 -10.60 2.98 -10.23
CA ASN A 53 -9.59 2.86 -11.28
C ASN A 53 -8.96 4.23 -11.59
N LEU A 54 -7.81 4.52 -10.99
CA LEU A 54 -7.13 5.82 -11.11
C LEU A 54 -6.70 6.15 -12.55
N SER A 55 -6.46 5.14 -13.40
CA SER A 55 -6.04 5.40 -14.79
C SER A 55 -7.15 5.97 -15.67
N ALA A 56 -8.41 5.90 -15.21
CA ALA A 56 -9.58 6.40 -15.93
C ALA A 56 -10.13 7.71 -15.35
N MET A 57 -9.50 8.26 -14.32
CA MET A 57 -9.92 9.50 -13.64
C MET A 57 -9.25 10.73 -14.24
N ASP A 58 -9.97 11.85 -14.24
CA ASP A 58 -9.40 13.17 -14.50
C ASP A 58 -8.67 13.73 -13.26
N GLU A 59 -7.97 14.84 -13.43
CA GLU A 59 -7.17 15.42 -12.36
C GLU A 59 -8.00 15.81 -11.11
N PRO A 60 -9.17 16.46 -11.21
CA PRO A 60 -10.00 16.76 -10.05
C PRO A 60 -10.41 15.51 -9.27
N ALA A 61 -10.80 14.44 -9.96
CA ALA A 61 -11.18 13.17 -9.32
C ALA A 61 -9.98 12.49 -8.64
N LEU A 62 -8.80 12.50 -9.27
CA LEU A 62 -7.56 11.98 -8.67
C LEU A 62 -7.19 12.74 -7.39
N ARG A 63 -7.24 14.07 -7.42
CA ARG A 63 -6.98 14.90 -6.22
C ARG A 63 -7.97 14.58 -5.11
N GLN A 64 -9.25 14.49 -5.42
CA GLN A 64 -10.29 14.15 -4.44
C GLN A 64 -10.05 12.77 -3.81
N GLU A 65 -9.69 11.74 -4.59
CA GLU A 65 -9.36 10.40 -4.08
C GLU A 65 -8.20 10.44 -3.08
N MET A 66 -7.16 11.20 -3.37
CA MET A 66 -5.97 11.29 -2.52
C MET A 66 -6.22 12.12 -1.28
N GLU A 67 -6.89 13.27 -1.40
CA GLU A 67 -7.24 14.15 -0.28
C GLU A 67 -8.17 13.47 0.72
N LEU A 68 -9.26 12.87 0.24
CA LEU A 68 -10.21 12.17 1.11
C LEU A 68 -9.58 10.95 1.78
N SER A 69 -8.72 10.21 1.07
CA SER A 69 -7.96 9.10 1.66
C SER A 69 -7.05 9.59 2.79
N ASN A 70 -6.26 10.63 2.52
CA ASN A 70 -5.34 11.18 3.52
C ASN A 70 -6.09 11.73 4.73
N ALA A 71 -7.20 12.44 4.52
CA ALA A 71 -8.03 12.96 5.61
C ALA A 71 -8.62 11.83 6.47
N ALA A 72 -9.17 10.78 5.84
CA ALA A 72 -9.74 9.63 6.55
C ALA A 72 -8.70 8.87 7.38
N LEU A 73 -7.52 8.64 6.81
CA LEU A 73 -6.45 7.92 7.49
C LEU A 73 -5.79 8.78 8.58
N ALA A 74 -5.62 10.07 8.35
CA ALA A 74 -5.13 10.98 9.38
C ALA A 74 -6.10 11.08 10.57
N ALA A 75 -7.41 11.12 10.32
CA ALA A 75 -8.42 11.10 11.37
C ALA A 75 -8.40 9.79 12.18
N ALA A 76 -8.13 8.65 11.53
CA ALA A 76 -8.08 7.35 12.19
C ALA A 76 -6.77 7.09 12.94
N THR A 77 -5.64 7.64 12.49
CA THR A 77 -4.30 7.26 13.01
C THR A 77 -3.52 8.41 13.65
N GLY A 78 -3.93 9.65 13.42
CA GLY A 78 -3.15 10.86 13.75
C GLY A 78 -1.96 11.09 12.80
N GLN A 79 -1.80 10.30 11.73
CA GLN A 79 -0.68 10.39 10.81
C GLN A 79 -1.15 10.51 9.36
N ILE A 80 -0.54 11.42 8.60
CA ILE A 80 -0.80 11.54 7.16
C ILE A 80 -0.03 10.42 6.44
N PRO A 81 -0.68 9.63 5.58
CA PRO A 81 0.00 8.64 4.74
C PRO A 81 1.02 9.32 3.81
N TYR A 82 2.13 8.67 3.60
CA TYR A 82 3.19 9.14 2.68
C TYR A 82 3.48 8.15 1.55
N VAL A 83 2.73 7.03 1.50
CA VAL A 83 2.84 6.01 0.46
C VAL A 83 1.46 5.73 -0.13
N LEU A 84 1.37 5.70 -1.46
CA LEU A 84 0.20 5.24 -2.20
C LEU A 84 0.44 3.83 -2.73
N CYS A 85 -0.57 2.96 -2.61
CA CYS A 85 -0.63 1.73 -3.40
C CYS A 85 -1.76 1.85 -4.42
N TYR A 86 -1.43 1.78 -5.71
CA TYR A 86 -2.43 1.88 -6.77
C TYR A 86 -3.41 0.71 -6.72
N PRO A 87 -4.75 0.97 -6.67
CA PRO A 87 -5.76 -0.08 -6.78
C PRO A 87 -5.56 -0.92 -8.04
N GLU A 88 -5.52 -2.24 -7.89
CA GLU A 88 -5.29 -3.19 -8.98
C GLU A 88 -4.00 -2.96 -9.80
N GLY A 89 -3.09 -2.11 -9.30
CA GLY A 89 -1.90 -1.68 -10.04
C GLY A 89 -2.19 -0.74 -11.22
N LYS A 90 -3.42 -0.19 -11.32
CA LYS A 90 -3.85 0.68 -12.42
C LYS A 90 -3.54 2.15 -12.13
N TYR A 91 -2.75 2.76 -12.99
CA TYR A 91 -2.36 4.18 -12.93
C TYR A 91 -2.06 4.70 -14.35
N SER A 92 -2.00 6.02 -14.49
CA SER A 92 -1.60 6.73 -15.71
C SER A 92 -0.46 7.71 -15.40
N HIS A 93 0.11 8.37 -16.41
CA HIS A 93 1.07 9.46 -16.18
C HIS A 93 0.44 10.58 -15.35
N LEU A 94 -0.82 10.96 -15.66
CA LEU A 94 -1.56 11.95 -14.86
C LEU A 94 -1.71 11.50 -13.40
N THR A 95 -2.00 10.21 -13.16
CA THR A 95 -2.09 9.66 -11.79
C THR A 95 -0.76 9.83 -11.05
N MET A 96 0.37 9.54 -11.69
CA MET A 96 1.69 9.71 -11.10
C MET A 96 2.00 11.19 -10.80
N ASP A 97 1.68 12.09 -11.72
CA ASP A 97 1.92 13.52 -11.54
C ASP A 97 1.12 14.09 -10.37
N VAL A 98 -0.16 13.74 -10.25
CA VAL A 98 -0.98 14.15 -9.11
C VAL A 98 -0.48 13.50 -7.80
N ALA A 99 -0.05 12.24 -7.83
CA ALA A 99 0.44 11.55 -6.64
C ALA A 99 1.66 12.22 -6.00
N LYS A 100 2.49 12.92 -6.78
CA LYS A 100 3.66 13.66 -6.31
C LYS A 100 3.33 14.77 -5.30
N ASP A 101 2.12 15.32 -5.38
CA ASP A 101 1.67 16.38 -4.48
C ASP A 101 1.26 15.84 -3.10
N TYR A 102 1.00 14.52 -2.98
CA TYR A 102 0.42 13.91 -1.78
C TYR A 102 1.30 12.85 -1.13
N TYR A 103 2.15 12.17 -1.90
CA TYR A 103 2.92 10.99 -1.44
C TYR A 103 4.39 11.09 -1.83
N THR A 104 5.24 10.47 -1.03
CA THR A 104 6.68 10.39 -1.28
C THR A 104 6.99 9.35 -2.36
N PHE A 105 6.22 8.26 -2.42
CA PHE A 105 6.34 7.24 -3.45
C PHE A 105 5.04 6.43 -3.59
N ALA A 106 4.93 5.68 -4.70
CA ALA A 106 3.77 4.86 -4.97
C ALA A 106 4.15 3.47 -5.46
N LEU A 107 3.31 2.49 -5.10
CA LEU A 107 3.53 1.07 -5.35
C LEU A 107 2.59 0.55 -6.43
N ARG A 108 3.15 -0.14 -7.41
CA ARG A 108 2.41 -0.93 -8.41
C ARG A 108 2.40 -2.42 -8.04
N MET A 109 1.63 -3.26 -8.76
CA MET A 109 1.42 -4.67 -8.39
C MET A 109 1.89 -5.66 -9.47
N ASP A 110 2.56 -5.20 -10.50
CA ASP A 110 2.98 -5.96 -11.68
C ASP A 110 4.49 -6.16 -11.75
N GLY A 111 5.16 -5.99 -10.62
CA GLY A 111 6.59 -5.83 -10.64
C GLY A 111 7.38 -6.99 -10.08
N TRP A 112 8.64 -6.88 -10.33
CA TRP A 112 9.69 -7.77 -9.88
C TRP A 112 10.42 -7.16 -8.67
N THR A 113 11.70 -7.03 -8.73
CA THR A 113 12.52 -6.43 -7.69
C THR A 113 12.74 -4.93 -7.98
N TYR A 114 12.67 -4.11 -6.97
CA TYR A 114 13.08 -2.71 -7.06
C TYR A 114 14.57 -2.62 -7.46
N GLN A 115 14.87 -1.70 -8.37
CA GLN A 115 16.23 -1.38 -8.78
C GLN A 115 16.52 0.10 -8.49
N THR A 116 17.73 0.39 -8.05
CA THR A 116 18.18 1.76 -7.80
C THR A 116 18.03 2.62 -9.07
N GLY A 117 17.41 3.79 -8.93
CA GLY A 117 17.16 4.70 -10.06
C GLY A 117 15.78 4.52 -10.72
N MET A 118 14.97 3.56 -10.28
CA MET A 118 13.56 3.50 -10.71
C MET A 118 12.77 4.72 -10.21
N ASP A 119 11.76 5.12 -11.00
CA ASP A 119 10.83 6.18 -10.62
C ASP A 119 10.13 5.80 -9.29
N PRO A 120 10.20 6.67 -8.25
CA PRO A 120 9.59 6.39 -6.95
C PRO A 120 8.07 6.22 -7.00
N TYR A 121 7.41 6.64 -8.08
CA TYR A 121 5.96 6.45 -8.28
C TYR A 121 5.61 5.19 -9.07
N THR A 122 6.60 4.33 -9.34
CA THR A 122 6.41 3.03 -10.00
C THR A 122 7.13 1.90 -9.26
N VAL A 123 7.23 1.98 -7.94
CA VAL A 123 7.92 0.97 -7.12
C VAL A 123 7.20 -0.38 -7.24
N PRO A 124 7.87 -1.42 -7.73
CA PRO A 124 7.25 -2.72 -7.95
C PRO A 124 6.99 -3.48 -6.66
N ARG A 125 5.93 -4.30 -6.65
CA ARG A 125 5.63 -5.28 -5.61
C ARG A 125 5.32 -6.63 -6.24
N SER A 126 5.82 -7.70 -5.64
CA SER A 126 5.42 -9.05 -5.99
C SER A 126 4.15 -9.44 -5.24
N LEU A 127 3.18 -10.01 -5.95
CA LEU A 127 1.97 -10.55 -5.34
C LEU A 127 2.27 -11.89 -4.68
N VAL A 128 2.07 -11.99 -3.36
CA VAL A 128 2.11 -13.26 -2.63
C VAL A 128 0.68 -13.68 -2.31
N SER A 129 0.21 -14.75 -2.91
CA SER A 129 -1.13 -15.31 -2.68
C SER A 129 -1.06 -16.61 -1.87
N ARG A 130 -2.20 -17.08 -1.37
CA ARG A 130 -2.30 -18.37 -0.66
C ARG A 130 -1.91 -19.58 -1.53
N ARG A 131 -1.77 -19.41 -2.85
CA ARG A 131 -1.38 -20.47 -3.79
C ARG A 131 0.13 -20.55 -3.99
N ILE A 132 0.88 -19.55 -3.51
CA ILE A 132 2.35 -19.56 -3.62
C ILE A 132 2.89 -20.47 -2.51
N THR A 133 3.63 -21.50 -2.92
CA THR A 133 4.35 -22.37 -1.99
C THR A 133 5.61 -21.68 -1.48
N LEU A 134 6.10 -22.08 -0.29
CA LEU A 134 7.33 -21.51 0.25
C LEU A 134 8.54 -21.68 -0.68
N PRO A 135 8.78 -22.82 -1.32
CA PRO A 135 9.87 -22.95 -2.30
C PRO A 135 9.75 -21.97 -3.46
N ALA A 136 8.54 -21.78 -4.03
CA ALA A 136 8.32 -20.82 -5.11
C ALA A 136 8.58 -19.38 -4.64
N TYR A 137 8.10 -19.03 -3.44
CA TYR A 137 8.37 -17.73 -2.84
C TYR A 137 9.88 -17.47 -2.67
N LEU A 138 10.62 -18.43 -2.14
CA LEU A 138 12.07 -18.33 -1.94
C LEU A 138 12.82 -18.22 -3.27
N TRP A 139 12.37 -18.93 -4.30
CA TRP A 139 12.99 -18.86 -5.63
C TRP A 139 12.85 -17.47 -6.26
N PHE A 140 11.68 -16.84 -6.13
CA PHE A 140 11.44 -15.48 -6.65
C PHE A 140 12.21 -14.38 -5.90
N HIS A 141 12.58 -14.61 -4.64
CA HIS A 141 13.20 -13.63 -3.77
C HIS A 141 14.65 -13.98 -3.39
N ALA A 142 15.21 -15.05 -3.96
CA ALA A 142 16.62 -15.35 -3.80
C ALA A 142 17.46 -14.21 -4.39
N PRO A 143 18.50 -13.73 -3.67
CA PRO A 143 19.42 -12.76 -4.23
C PRO A 143 20.02 -13.35 -5.50
N SER A 144 19.94 -12.60 -6.61
CA SER A 144 20.60 -12.94 -7.87
C SER A 144 22.12 -12.94 -7.64
N GLY A 145 22.72 -14.08 -7.33
CA GLY A 145 24.15 -14.13 -7.08
C GLY A 145 24.72 -15.33 -6.36
N THR A 146 24.04 -16.49 -6.34
CA THR A 146 24.71 -17.75 -5.93
C THR A 146 24.35 -18.90 -6.88
N ALA A 147 24.83 -18.77 -8.12
CA ALA A 147 25.04 -19.90 -8.99
C ALA A 147 26.54 -19.88 -9.33
N SER A 148 27.33 -20.56 -8.53
CA SER A 148 28.68 -21.05 -8.87
C SER A 148 28.65 -22.55 -8.86
#